data_1c277b661d2e04c21c69baf27ca3d27b
#
_entry.id   1c277b661d2e04c21c69baf27ca3d27b
#
_cell.length_a   1.000
_cell.length_b   1.000
_cell.length_c   1.000
_cell.angle_alpha   90.00
_cell.angle_beta   90.00
_cell.angle_gamma   90.00
#
_symmetry.space_group_name_H-M   'P 1'
#
loop_
_entity.id
_entity.type
_entity.pdbx_description
1 polymer ?
#
loop_
_entity_poly.entity_id
_entity_poly.type
_entity_poly.pdbx_seq_one_letter_code
_entity_poly.pdbx_strand_id
1 'polypeptide(L)'
;TRHSIRSKMGWNGKFVIGHAGRFTEQKNHKFMVEIFAKVHEKYPEAILAFAGDGHLMDEVKAQVKELGLTDSVQFLGVRFDMNELMQGMDIFLFPSLYEGLGNVITEAQAVGLRSIASDVVPNEVKMTELVDFISLNKSADFWADAILKYKDGYIHKSRHDDLKKAGYEIKSAARDLEKYYLELVGRKM
;
A
#
# COMPACT_ATOMS: atom_id res chain seq x y z
N THR A 1 16.38 9.90 0.65
CA THR A 1 15.10 9.96 -0.11
C THR A 1 13.91 10.10 0.82
N ARG A 2 13.76 9.25 1.89
CA ARG A 2 12.64 9.34 2.85
C ARG A 2 12.51 10.73 3.49
N HIS A 3 13.60 11.31 3.99
CA HIS A 3 13.58 12.65 4.60
C HIS A 3 13.14 13.74 3.59
N SER A 4 13.68 13.70 2.37
CA SER A 4 13.34 14.67 1.32
C SER A 4 11.86 14.61 0.95
N ILE A 5 11.29 13.40 0.74
CA ILE A 5 9.88 13.27 0.37
C ILE A 5 8.95 13.69 1.52
N ARG A 6 9.30 13.35 2.79
CA ARG A 6 8.51 13.77 3.95
C ARG A 6 8.49 15.29 4.10
N SER A 7 9.61 15.97 3.89
CA SER A 7 9.66 17.44 3.88
C SER A 7 8.79 18.04 2.77
N LYS A 8 8.89 17.50 1.55
CA LYS A 8 8.11 17.95 0.38
C LYS A 8 6.60 17.80 0.59
N MET A 9 6.19 16.72 1.27
CA MET A 9 4.78 16.38 1.48
C MET A 9 4.18 16.93 2.77
N GLY A 10 4.96 17.59 3.64
CA GLY A 10 4.51 18.04 4.95
C GLY A 10 4.33 16.91 5.96
N TRP A 11 5.06 15.80 5.80
CA TRP A 11 4.93 14.58 6.63
C TRP A 11 5.94 14.49 7.79
N ASN A 12 6.77 15.51 7.99
CA ASN A 12 7.73 15.53 9.10
C ASN A 12 6.99 15.47 10.45
N GLY A 13 7.42 14.55 11.32
CA GLY A 13 6.78 14.34 12.63
C GLY A 13 5.41 13.65 12.60
N LYS A 14 4.91 13.26 11.42
CA LYS A 14 3.61 12.59 11.27
C LYS A 14 3.78 11.08 11.12
N PHE A 15 2.76 10.32 11.49
CA PHE A 15 2.61 8.90 11.17
C PHE A 15 1.76 8.76 9.90
N VAL A 16 2.36 8.35 8.80
CA VAL A 16 1.75 8.41 7.47
C VAL A 16 1.28 7.04 7.03
N ILE A 17 -0.03 6.89 6.91
CA ILE A 17 -0.69 5.73 6.32
C ILE A 17 -0.97 6.08 4.86
N GLY A 18 -0.45 5.29 3.92
CA GLY A 18 -0.64 5.53 2.49
C GLY A 18 -1.47 4.45 1.82
N HIS A 19 -2.13 4.83 0.73
CA HIS A 19 -2.75 3.92 -0.22
C HIS A 19 -2.52 4.42 -1.64
N ALA A 20 -2.35 3.50 -2.58
CA ALA A 20 -2.31 3.80 -4.01
C ALA A 20 -3.26 2.87 -4.76
N GLY A 21 -4.22 3.45 -5.44
CA GLY A 21 -5.21 2.70 -6.20
C GLY A 21 -6.32 3.56 -6.76
N ARG A 22 -7.06 2.99 -7.73
CA ARG A 22 -8.21 3.65 -8.31
C ARG A 22 -9.35 3.70 -7.29
N PHE A 23 -10.04 4.82 -7.19
CA PHE A 23 -11.22 4.97 -6.32
C PHE A 23 -12.41 4.21 -6.92
N THR A 24 -12.47 2.93 -6.62
CA THR A 24 -13.51 1.97 -7.00
C THR A 24 -13.91 1.15 -5.78
N GLU A 25 -15.03 0.42 -5.88
CA GLU A 25 -15.51 -0.49 -4.82
C GLU A 25 -14.44 -1.51 -4.43
N GLN A 26 -13.73 -2.05 -5.41
CA GLN A 26 -12.66 -3.04 -5.22
C GLN A 26 -11.64 -2.62 -4.17
N LYS A 27 -11.21 -1.36 -4.18
CA LYS A 27 -10.15 -0.84 -3.29
C LYS A 27 -10.63 -0.48 -1.89
N ASN A 28 -11.96 -0.39 -1.71
CA ASN A 28 -12.60 -0.23 -0.39
C ASN A 28 -12.16 1.02 0.39
N HIS A 29 -12.07 2.16 -0.30
CA HIS A 29 -11.60 3.43 0.29
C HIS A 29 -12.47 3.90 1.46
N LYS A 30 -13.78 3.64 1.42
CA LYS A 30 -14.70 4.00 2.52
C LYS A 30 -14.28 3.32 3.82
N PHE A 31 -13.95 2.03 3.76
CA PHE A 31 -13.46 1.30 4.92
C PHE A 31 -12.08 1.79 5.40
N MET A 32 -11.20 2.22 4.47
CA MET A 32 -9.94 2.85 4.86
C MET A 32 -10.16 4.13 5.67
N VAL A 33 -11.17 4.93 5.31
CA VAL A 33 -11.52 6.15 6.07
C VAL A 33 -12.06 5.78 7.46
N GLU A 34 -12.88 4.72 7.57
CA GLU A 34 -13.37 4.23 8.87
C GLU A 34 -12.21 3.74 9.76
N ILE A 35 -11.29 2.95 9.19
CA ILE A 35 -10.06 2.53 9.88
C ILE A 35 -9.26 3.74 10.34
N PHE A 36 -9.07 4.71 9.43
CA PHE A 36 -8.28 5.90 9.74
C PHE A 36 -8.93 6.76 10.82
N ALA A 37 -10.25 6.87 10.85
CA ALA A 37 -10.97 7.55 11.93
C ALA A 37 -10.58 6.96 13.29
N LYS A 38 -10.52 5.62 13.41
CA LYS A 38 -10.11 4.92 14.63
C LYS A 38 -8.61 5.10 14.95
N VAL A 39 -7.76 5.17 13.93
CA VAL A 39 -6.34 5.53 14.12
C VAL A 39 -6.22 6.95 14.65
N HIS A 40 -6.91 7.90 14.05
CA HIS A 40 -6.82 9.33 14.37
C HIS A 40 -7.38 9.64 15.78
N GLU A 41 -8.45 8.96 16.21
CA GLU A 41 -8.96 9.02 17.59
C GLU A 41 -7.85 8.68 18.62
N LYS A 42 -7.01 7.67 18.32
CA LYS A 42 -5.95 7.17 19.23
C LYS A 42 -4.61 7.87 19.03
N TYR A 43 -4.36 8.40 17.84
CA TYR A 43 -3.10 9.03 17.45
C TYR A 43 -3.36 10.21 16.49
N PRO A 44 -3.65 11.41 17.00
CA PRO A 44 -4.02 12.59 16.19
C PRO A 44 -2.93 13.08 15.22
N GLU A 45 -1.66 12.68 15.43
CA GLU A 45 -0.57 13.02 14.52
C GLU A 45 -0.51 12.12 13.28
N ALA A 46 -1.48 11.20 13.10
CA ALA A 46 -1.59 10.40 11.91
C ALA A 46 -2.11 11.19 10.71
N ILE A 47 -1.64 10.82 9.51
CA ILE A 47 -2.13 11.29 8.21
C ILE A 47 -2.50 10.07 7.37
N LEU A 48 -3.61 10.17 6.63
CA LEU A 48 -3.97 9.24 5.57
C LEU A 48 -3.71 9.91 4.21
N ALA A 49 -2.90 9.29 3.37
CA ALA A 49 -2.55 9.80 2.04
C ALA A 49 -3.05 8.85 0.94
N PHE A 50 -3.97 9.32 0.13
CA PHE A 50 -4.51 8.60 -1.02
C PHE A 50 -3.86 9.06 -2.33
N ALA A 51 -3.23 8.14 -3.07
CA ALA A 51 -2.75 8.37 -4.43
C ALA A 51 -3.65 7.60 -5.42
N GLY A 52 -4.19 8.32 -6.39
CA GLY A 52 -5.10 7.77 -7.41
C GLY A 52 -6.26 8.69 -7.72
N ASP A 53 -7.13 8.19 -8.58
CA ASP A 53 -8.36 8.85 -9.03
C ASP A 53 -9.45 7.78 -9.26
N GLY A 54 -10.69 8.18 -9.42
CA GLY A 54 -11.80 7.26 -9.74
C GLY A 54 -13.16 7.80 -9.33
N HIS A 55 -14.21 7.10 -9.77
CA HIS A 55 -15.59 7.57 -9.65
C HIS A 55 -16.10 7.69 -8.21
N LEU A 56 -15.51 6.98 -7.25
CA LEU A 56 -15.90 7.08 -5.84
C LEU A 56 -15.15 8.19 -5.05
N MET A 57 -14.25 8.94 -5.68
CA MET A 57 -13.43 9.92 -4.97
C MET A 57 -14.27 10.97 -4.23
N ASP A 58 -15.32 11.48 -4.85
CA ASP A 58 -16.14 12.53 -4.25
C ASP A 58 -16.97 12.00 -3.06
N GLU A 59 -17.42 10.75 -3.12
CA GLU A 59 -18.10 10.10 -1.99
C GLU A 59 -17.13 9.90 -0.80
N VAL A 60 -15.89 9.51 -1.08
CA VAL A 60 -14.86 9.34 -0.06
C VAL A 60 -14.49 10.68 0.57
N LYS A 61 -14.38 11.75 -0.23
CA LYS A 61 -14.16 13.12 0.30
C LYS A 61 -15.31 13.59 1.18
N ALA A 62 -16.55 13.29 0.80
CA ALA A 62 -17.73 13.60 1.61
C ALA A 62 -17.68 12.90 2.97
N GLN A 63 -17.35 11.59 2.99
CA GLN A 63 -17.17 10.82 4.23
C GLN A 63 -16.05 11.39 5.12
N VAL A 64 -14.91 11.75 4.54
CA VAL A 64 -13.80 12.39 5.26
C VAL A 64 -14.25 13.69 5.93
N LYS A 65 -15.02 14.51 5.23
CA LYS A 65 -15.58 15.75 5.76
C LYS A 65 -16.59 15.51 6.88
N GLU A 66 -17.50 14.55 6.70
CA GLU A 66 -18.51 14.17 7.70
C GLU A 66 -17.87 13.71 9.01
N LEU A 67 -16.76 12.97 8.92
CA LEU A 67 -16.00 12.49 10.07
C LEU A 67 -15.03 13.55 10.67
N GLY A 68 -14.98 14.76 10.10
CA GLY A 68 -14.11 15.84 10.59
C GLY A 68 -12.60 15.59 10.35
N LEU A 69 -12.25 14.78 9.36
CA LEU A 69 -10.87 14.34 9.08
C LEU A 69 -10.18 15.14 7.96
N THR A 70 -10.78 16.24 7.50
CA THR A 70 -10.31 16.99 6.31
C THR A 70 -8.84 17.41 6.41
N ASP A 71 -8.36 17.80 7.59
CA ASP A 71 -6.99 18.28 7.80
C ASP A 71 -5.97 17.12 7.91
N SER A 72 -6.46 15.89 8.10
CA SER A 72 -5.61 14.70 8.32
C SER A 72 -5.65 13.71 7.15
N VAL A 73 -6.45 13.98 6.10
CA VAL A 73 -6.53 13.15 4.89
C VAL A 73 -6.09 13.94 3.67
N GLN A 74 -5.11 13.41 2.95
CA GLN A 74 -4.56 14.03 1.74
C GLN A 74 -4.95 13.23 0.50
N PHE A 75 -5.55 13.91 -0.49
CA PHE A 75 -5.85 13.36 -1.82
C PHE A 75 -4.78 13.86 -2.79
N LEU A 76 -3.86 12.99 -3.18
CA LEU A 76 -2.67 13.34 -3.96
C LEU A 76 -2.89 13.29 -5.49
N GLY A 77 -4.07 12.81 -5.93
CA GLY A 77 -4.36 12.57 -7.34
C GLY A 77 -3.51 11.44 -7.93
N VAL A 78 -3.48 11.36 -9.26
CA VAL A 78 -2.65 10.39 -9.97
C VAL A 78 -1.18 10.78 -9.84
N ARG A 79 -0.33 9.83 -9.44
CA ARG A 79 1.11 10.03 -9.19
C ARG A 79 1.95 9.08 -10.03
N PHE A 80 3.07 9.59 -10.55
CA PHE A 80 4.07 8.82 -11.30
C PHE A 80 5.34 8.55 -10.49
N ASP A 81 5.44 9.15 -9.30
CA ASP A 81 6.55 9.04 -8.36
C ASP A 81 6.20 8.17 -7.14
N MET A 82 5.35 7.14 -7.32
CA MET A 82 4.87 6.29 -6.22
C MET A 82 5.98 5.61 -5.43
N ASN A 83 7.06 5.19 -6.10
CA ASN A 83 8.24 4.61 -5.46
C ASN A 83 8.92 5.57 -4.47
N GLU A 84 8.89 6.87 -4.74
CA GLU A 84 9.41 7.89 -3.82
C GLU A 84 8.41 8.15 -2.69
N LEU A 85 7.11 8.33 -3.02
CA LEU A 85 6.06 8.56 -2.04
C LEU A 85 6.00 7.44 -1.00
N MET A 86 6.05 6.19 -1.43
CA MET A 86 6.05 5.01 -0.55
C MET A 86 7.23 5.02 0.43
N GLN A 87 8.38 5.53 0.07
CA GLN A 87 9.51 5.68 0.99
C GLN A 87 9.22 6.71 2.11
N GLY A 88 8.32 7.67 1.87
CA GLY A 88 7.88 8.65 2.89
C GLY A 88 6.84 8.12 3.85
N MET A 89 6.09 7.09 3.48
CA MET A 89 5.01 6.48 4.26
C MET A 89 5.55 5.60 5.40
N ASP A 90 4.72 5.34 6.40
CA ASP A 90 5.01 4.45 7.52
C ASP A 90 4.29 3.10 7.38
N ILE A 91 3.05 3.12 6.89
CA ILE A 91 2.24 1.93 6.60
C ILE A 91 1.58 2.09 5.22
N PHE A 92 1.50 0.99 4.48
CA PHE A 92 0.67 0.88 3.28
C PHE A 92 -0.59 0.10 3.62
N LEU A 93 -1.76 0.75 3.52
CA LEU A 93 -3.06 0.17 3.87
C LEU A 93 -3.78 -0.33 2.62
N PHE A 94 -4.19 -1.62 2.62
CA PHE A 94 -4.74 -2.25 1.42
C PHE A 94 -5.91 -3.22 1.73
N PRO A 95 -7.07 -2.73 2.22
CA PRO A 95 -8.22 -3.56 2.58
C PRO A 95 -9.11 -3.83 1.36
N SER A 96 -8.52 -4.17 0.21
CA SER A 96 -9.25 -4.46 -1.03
C SER A 96 -10.24 -5.62 -0.83
N LEU A 97 -11.37 -5.57 -1.51
CA LEU A 97 -12.41 -6.60 -1.48
C LEU A 97 -12.03 -7.82 -2.33
N TYR A 98 -11.24 -7.62 -3.37
CA TYR A 98 -10.67 -8.67 -4.23
C TYR A 98 -9.50 -8.12 -5.02
N GLU A 99 -8.55 -8.99 -5.39
CA GLU A 99 -7.37 -8.65 -6.20
C GLU A 99 -7.00 -9.80 -7.14
N GLY A 100 -6.40 -9.46 -8.27
CA GLY A 100 -5.70 -10.44 -9.09
C GLY A 100 -4.39 -10.87 -8.42
N LEU A 101 -3.43 -9.94 -8.27
CA LEU A 101 -2.19 -10.15 -7.52
C LEU A 101 -1.95 -9.05 -6.49
N GLY A 102 -2.30 -7.79 -6.79
CA GLY A 102 -2.03 -6.66 -5.90
C GLY A 102 -0.58 -6.14 -6.03
N ASN A 103 -0.13 -5.93 -7.26
CA ASN A 103 1.26 -5.51 -7.59
C ASN A 103 1.77 -4.33 -6.75
N VAL A 104 0.89 -3.41 -6.36
CA VAL A 104 1.25 -2.25 -5.54
C VAL A 104 1.80 -2.64 -4.16
N ILE A 105 1.38 -3.80 -3.60
CA ILE A 105 1.95 -4.36 -2.35
C ILE A 105 3.38 -4.85 -2.60
N THR A 106 3.66 -5.38 -3.78
CA THR A 106 5.02 -5.77 -4.19
C THR A 106 5.93 -4.53 -4.26
N GLU A 107 5.43 -3.44 -4.84
CA GLU A 107 6.15 -2.16 -4.91
C GLU A 107 6.43 -1.60 -3.50
N ALA A 108 5.46 -1.65 -2.60
CA ALA A 108 5.63 -1.25 -1.20
C ALA A 108 6.73 -2.07 -0.51
N GLN A 109 6.73 -3.40 -0.66
CA GLN A 109 7.78 -4.27 -0.10
C GLN A 109 9.16 -3.93 -0.67
N ALA A 110 9.27 -3.64 -1.97
CA ALA A 110 10.54 -3.30 -2.62
C ALA A 110 11.25 -2.12 -1.94
N VAL A 111 10.49 -1.11 -1.50
CA VAL A 111 11.05 0.06 -0.80
C VAL A 111 11.12 -0.11 0.72
N GLY A 112 10.79 -1.31 1.24
CA GLY A 112 10.83 -1.60 2.66
C GLY A 112 9.62 -1.06 3.45
N LEU A 113 8.52 -0.75 2.77
CA LEU A 113 7.28 -0.28 3.38
C LEU A 113 6.41 -1.46 3.80
N ARG A 114 6.02 -1.49 5.08
CA ARG A 114 5.12 -2.49 5.62
C ARG A 114 3.70 -2.29 5.10
N SER A 115 3.08 -3.39 4.68
CA SER A 115 1.72 -3.40 4.16
C SER A 115 0.78 -4.14 5.10
N ILE A 116 -0.39 -3.57 5.37
CA ILE A 116 -1.50 -4.23 6.04
C ILE A 116 -2.61 -4.41 5.02
N ALA A 117 -2.84 -5.65 4.62
CA ALA A 117 -3.74 -6.01 3.53
C ALA A 117 -4.89 -6.91 4.00
N SER A 118 -5.97 -6.96 3.24
CA SER A 118 -7.03 -7.93 3.49
C SER A 118 -6.59 -9.36 3.16
N ASP A 119 -7.14 -10.33 3.86
CA ASP A 119 -6.88 -11.77 3.69
C ASP A 119 -7.44 -12.37 2.39
N VAL A 120 -8.19 -11.59 1.62
CA VAL A 120 -8.65 -11.95 0.27
C VAL A 120 -7.61 -11.64 -0.82
N VAL A 121 -6.56 -10.89 -0.48
CA VAL A 121 -5.42 -10.66 -1.38
C VAL A 121 -4.61 -11.97 -1.48
N PRO A 122 -4.21 -12.40 -2.70
CA PRO A 122 -3.45 -13.62 -2.88
C PRO A 122 -2.17 -13.67 -2.04
N ASN A 123 -1.91 -14.80 -1.37
CA ASN A 123 -0.73 -14.98 -0.52
C ASN A 123 0.60 -14.87 -1.30
N GLU A 124 0.56 -15.09 -2.60
CA GLU A 124 1.70 -14.95 -3.53
C GLU A 124 2.32 -13.56 -3.50
N VAL A 125 1.55 -12.53 -3.12
CA VAL A 125 2.08 -11.18 -2.96
C VAL A 125 3.03 -11.03 -1.78
N LYS A 126 2.96 -11.93 -0.78
CA LYS A 126 3.80 -11.88 0.42
C LYS A 126 5.18 -12.48 0.16
N MET A 127 6.09 -11.66 -0.34
CA MET A 127 7.48 -12.03 -0.64
C MET A 127 8.43 -11.80 0.53
N THR A 128 7.98 -11.02 1.51
CA THR A 128 8.76 -10.66 2.70
C THR A 128 7.87 -10.70 3.95
N GLU A 129 8.48 -10.52 5.12
CA GLU A 129 7.78 -10.36 6.40
C GLU A 129 7.07 -9.00 6.55
N LEU A 130 7.12 -8.16 5.53
CA LEU A 130 6.52 -6.82 5.55
C LEU A 130 5.02 -6.81 5.22
N VAL A 131 4.39 -7.95 4.96
CA VAL A 131 2.95 -8.03 4.68
C VAL A 131 2.23 -8.77 5.80
N ASP A 132 1.28 -8.09 6.43
CA ASP A 132 0.36 -8.64 7.41
C ASP A 132 -1.05 -8.70 6.79
N PHE A 133 -1.69 -9.85 6.86
CA PHE A 133 -3.06 -10.04 6.40
C PHE A 133 -4.07 -9.96 7.54
N ILE A 134 -5.17 -9.23 7.33
CA ILE A 134 -6.28 -9.09 8.27
C ILE A 134 -7.59 -9.37 7.55
N SER A 135 -8.46 -10.15 8.18
CA SER A 135 -9.78 -10.43 7.63
C SER A 135 -10.65 -9.17 7.57
N LEU A 136 -11.36 -9.00 6.46
CA LEU A 136 -12.36 -7.94 6.28
C LEU A 136 -13.55 -8.08 7.25
N ASN A 137 -13.73 -9.23 7.91
CA ASN A 137 -14.72 -9.42 8.96
C ASN A 137 -14.32 -8.79 10.30
N LYS A 138 -13.09 -8.27 10.43
CA LYS A 138 -12.64 -7.53 11.60
C LYS A 138 -13.09 -6.08 11.53
N SER A 139 -13.38 -5.51 12.70
CA SER A 139 -13.80 -4.10 12.80
C SER A 139 -12.68 -3.13 12.39
N ALA A 140 -13.08 -1.91 12.02
CA ALA A 140 -12.13 -0.82 11.75
C ALA A 140 -11.19 -0.56 12.95
N ASP A 141 -11.68 -0.72 14.17
CA ASP A 141 -10.89 -0.58 15.39
C ASP A 141 -9.80 -1.66 15.50
N PHE A 142 -10.09 -2.92 15.14
CA PHE A 142 -9.09 -3.99 15.09
C PHE A 142 -7.98 -3.69 14.06
N TRP A 143 -8.34 -3.18 12.89
CA TRP A 143 -7.39 -2.76 11.85
C TRP A 143 -6.53 -1.58 12.34
N ALA A 144 -7.16 -0.61 13.01
CA ALA A 144 -6.46 0.54 13.59
C ALA A 144 -5.42 0.12 14.63
N ASP A 145 -5.75 -0.83 15.52
CA ASP A 145 -4.82 -1.36 16.51
C ASP A 145 -3.64 -2.09 15.85
N ALA A 146 -3.88 -2.82 14.77
CA ALA A 146 -2.82 -3.47 14.01
C ALA A 146 -1.87 -2.46 13.35
N ILE A 147 -2.39 -1.36 12.82
CA ILE A 147 -1.62 -0.25 12.25
C ILE A 147 -0.78 0.44 13.33
N LEU A 148 -1.39 0.75 14.47
CA LEU A 148 -0.75 1.51 15.56
C LEU A 148 0.38 0.75 16.27
N LYS A 149 0.53 -0.56 16.06
CA LYS A 149 1.73 -1.32 16.50
C LYS A 149 3.02 -0.75 15.93
N TYR A 150 2.95 -0.04 14.82
CA TYR A 150 4.10 0.51 14.10
C TYR A 150 4.26 2.03 14.24
N LYS A 151 3.45 2.71 15.07
CA LYS A 151 3.46 4.17 15.25
C LYS A 151 4.81 4.73 15.74
N ASP A 152 5.57 3.93 16.48
CA ASP A 152 6.89 4.32 17.00
C ASP A 152 8.02 4.04 15.99
N GLY A 153 7.65 3.62 14.77
CA GLY A 153 8.55 3.38 13.66
C GLY A 153 9.13 1.96 13.61
N TYR A 154 9.78 1.66 12.51
CA TYR A 154 10.57 0.45 12.26
C TYR A 154 11.65 0.74 11.23
N ILE A 155 12.57 -0.19 11.00
CA ILE A 155 13.66 -0.01 10.05
C ILE A 155 13.14 -0.19 8.62
N HIS A 156 13.07 0.90 7.86
CA HIS A 156 12.81 0.89 6.43
C HIS A 156 14.08 0.47 5.69
N LYS A 157 14.14 -0.77 5.26
CA LYS A 157 15.25 -1.32 4.46
C LYS A 157 14.71 -1.82 3.13
N SER A 158 15.31 -1.39 2.02
CA SER A 158 14.97 -1.92 0.69
C SER A 158 15.03 -3.45 0.68
N ARG A 159 14.02 -4.05 0.06
CA ARG A 159 13.87 -5.51 -0.13
C ARG A 159 14.00 -5.91 -1.59
N HIS A 160 14.63 -5.06 -2.39
CA HIS A 160 14.80 -5.31 -3.83
C HIS A 160 15.45 -6.68 -4.11
N ASP A 161 16.45 -7.06 -3.34
CA ASP A 161 17.12 -8.37 -3.51
C ASP A 161 16.22 -9.55 -3.15
N ASP A 162 15.32 -9.40 -2.17
CA ASP A 162 14.35 -10.44 -1.80
C ASP A 162 13.32 -10.63 -2.92
N LEU A 163 12.81 -9.54 -3.49
CA LEU A 163 11.88 -9.58 -4.62
C LEU A 163 12.55 -10.16 -5.88
N LYS A 164 13.82 -9.84 -6.12
CA LYS A 164 14.59 -10.40 -7.21
C LYS A 164 14.74 -11.93 -7.08
N LYS A 165 15.04 -12.42 -5.88
CA LYS A 165 15.08 -13.86 -5.59
C LYS A 165 13.73 -14.54 -5.77
N ALA A 166 12.63 -13.83 -5.50
CA ALA A 166 11.27 -14.30 -5.72
C ALA A 166 10.81 -14.25 -7.19
N GLY A 167 11.68 -13.81 -8.13
CA GLY A 167 11.39 -13.76 -9.57
C GLY A 167 10.69 -12.49 -10.06
N TYR A 168 10.61 -11.45 -9.20
CA TYR A 168 9.92 -10.18 -9.54
C TYR A 168 10.85 -9.09 -10.11
N GLU A 169 12.03 -9.47 -10.60
CA GLU A 169 12.90 -8.55 -11.33
C GLU A 169 12.64 -8.71 -12.83
N ILE A 170 12.18 -7.64 -13.49
CA ILE A 170 11.69 -7.67 -14.87
C ILE A 170 12.73 -8.24 -15.87
N LYS A 171 14.02 -7.95 -15.69
CA LYS A 171 15.07 -8.45 -16.59
C LYS A 171 15.31 -9.94 -16.44
N SER A 172 15.19 -10.46 -15.21
CA SER A 172 15.30 -11.90 -14.95
C SER A 172 14.06 -12.61 -15.49
N ALA A 173 12.87 -12.11 -15.17
CA ALA A 173 11.61 -12.66 -15.65
C ALA A 173 11.54 -12.70 -17.19
N ALA A 174 11.98 -11.64 -17.86
CA ALA A 174 12.02 -11.60 -19.34
C ALA A 174 12.96 -12.65 -19.92
N ARG A 175 14.16 -12.84 -19.34
CA ARG A 175 15.10 -13.89 -19.76
C ARG A 175 14.57 -15.30 -19.55
N ASP A 176 13.93 -15.54 -18.41
CA ASP A 176 13.35 -16.86 -18.11
C ASP A 176 12.19 -17.17 -19.05
N LEU A 177 11.37 -16.18 -19.39
CA LEU A 177 10.29 -16.31 -20.36
C LEU A 177 10.83 -16.56 -21.77
N GLU A 178 11.86 -15.82 -22.21
CA GLU A 178 12.54 -16.04 -23.48
C GLU A 178 13.08 -17.46 -23.58
N LYS A 179 13.80 -17.93 -22.57
CA LYS A 179 14.32 -19.30 -22.49
C LYS A 179 13.20 -20.34 -22.59
N TYR A 180 12.11 -20.14 -21.86
CA TYR A 180 10.94 -21.01 -21.91
C TYR A 180 10.36 -21.11 -23.32
N TYR A 181 10.21 -19.99 -24.04
CA TYR A 181 9.71 -20.01 -25.42
C TYR A 181 10.69 -20.68 -26.39
N LEU A 182 11.98 -20.45 -26.24
CA LEU A 182 12.99 -21.14 -27.09
C LEU A 182 12.97 -22.65 -26.87
N GLU A 183 12.81 -23.13 -25.64
CA GLU A 183 12.68 -24.56 -25.33
C GLU A 183 11.40 -25.15 -25.94
N LEU A 184 10.28 -24.43 -25.96
CA LEU A 184 9.04 -24.87 -26.57
C LEU A 184 9.17 -25.01 -28.11
N VAL A 185 9.85 -24.06 -28.75
CA VAL A 185 10.10 -24.11 -30.22
C VAL A 185 11.07 -25.24 -30.55
N GLY A 186 12.13 -25.44 -29.77
CA GLY A 186 13.10 -26.53 -29.96
C GLY A 186 12.53 -27.95 -29.76
N ARG A 187 11.44 -28.10 -29.02
CA ARG A 187 10.73 -29.39 -28.83
C ARG A 187 9.76 -29.72 -29.98
N LYS A 188 9.51 -28.80 -30.91
CA LYS A 188 8.62 -28.99 -32.05
C LYS A 188 9.37 -29.39 -33.34
N MET A 189 10.70 -29.53 -33.31
CA MET A 189 11.54 -30.10 -34.39
C MET A 189 12.02 -31.49 -33.97
#